data_65251cf02b289869bcab3aa74d8b98bd
#
_entry.id   65251cf02b289869bcab3aa74d8b98bd
#
_cell.length_a   1.000
_cell.length_b   1.000
_cell.length_c   1.000
_cell.angle_alpha   90.00
_cell.angle_beta   90.00
_cell.angle_gamma   90.00
#
_symmetry.space_group_name_H-M   'P 1'
#
loop_
_entity.id
_entity.type
_entity.pdbx_description
1 polymer ?
#
loop_
_entity_poly.entity_id
_entity_poly.type
_entity_poly.pdbx_seq_one_letter_code
_entity_poly.pdbx_strand_id
1 'polypeptide(L)'
;FTPMRFGARTFIVPWNQDLPEEANTPDAAVVRLDPGLAFGSGTHQTTALCLRWLDALAGEGQLQGCSVLDFGCGSGILALAALKLGAANAVGVDYDPQALLATAENAERNAMEAQMQVYLPQDEPVQTYPVVLANILATALDALAETLAARVAPGGRIALSGIMQGQEQDLVQRYTPWFEHLHCEYDAEWVRIDGVRRH
;
A
#
# COMPACT_ATOMS: atom_id res chain seq x y z
N PHE A 1 18.33 -10.84 5.93
CA PHE A 1 17.54 -9.66 5.56
C PHE A 1 18.31 -8.39 5.90
N THR A 2 18.43 -7.50 4.93
CA THR A 2 19.15 -6.24 5.05
C THR A 2 18.21 -5.07 4.84
N PRO A 3 18.57 -3.84 5.29
CA PRO A 3 17.79 -2.66 4.98
C PRO A 3 17.61 -2.49 3.47
N MET A 4 16.41 -2.10 3.04
CA MET A 4 16.09 -1.90 1.64
C MET A 4 15.52 -0.51 1.41
N ARG A 5 15.86 0.07 0.26
CA ARG A 5 15.37 1.38 -0.16
C ARG A 5 14.43 1.22 -1.35
N PHE A 6 13.31 1.94 -1.31
CA PHE A 6 12.32 1.96 -2.39
C PHE A 6 12.05 3.41 -2.80
N GLY A 7 12.36 3.74 -4.05
CA GLY A 7 12.25 5.12 -4.51
C GLY A 7 13.33 6.01 -3.91
N ALA A 8 13.01 7.28 -3.70
CA ALA A 8 13.97 8.28 -3.27
C ALA A 8 14.17 8.32 -1.75
N ARG A 9 13.15 8.01 -0.95
CA ARG A 9 13.13 8.31 0.49
C ARG A 9 12.55 7.22 1.37
N THR A 10 12.02 6.12 0.82
CA THR A 10 11.35 5.07 1.59
C THR A 10 12.30 3.94 1.91
N PHE A 11 12.41 3.59 3.21
CA PHE A 11 13.31 2.54 3.69
C PHE A 11 12.54 1.55 4.55
N ILE A 12 12.79 0.26 4.32
CA ILE A 12 12.30 -0.82 5.18
C ILE A 12 13.51 -1.41 5.89
N VAL A 13 13.52 -1.32 7.21
CA VAL A 13 14.69 -1.68 8.01
C VAL A 13 14.29 -2.72 9.07
N PRO A 14 14.97 -3.86 9.16
CA PRO A 14 14.72 -4.83 10.24
C PRO A 14 14.98 -4.20 11.62
N TRP A 15 14.23 -4.67 12.63
CA TRP A 15 14.38 -4.20 14.00
C TRP A 15 15.81 -4.33 14.54
N ASN A 16 16.49 -5.41 14.15
CA ASN A 16 17.80 -5.76 14.69
C ASN A 16 18.97 -5.16 13.90
N GLN A 17 18.69 -4.21 13.00
CA GLN A 17 19.72 -3.59 12.18
C GLN A 17 19.71 -2.07 12.32
N ASP A 18 20.89 -1.47 12.18
CA ASP A 18 21.04 -0.02 12.20
C ASP A 18 20.48 0.60 10.92
N LEU A 19 20.09 1.87 11.01
CA LEU A 19 19.67 2.63 9.84
C LEU A 19 20.81 2.75 8.85
N PRO A 20 20.58 2.55 7.55
CA PRO A 20 21.60 2.84 6.55
C PRO A 20 21.88 4.34 6.51
N GLU A 21 23.09 4.70 6.11
CA GLU A 21 23.52 6.09 6.04
C GLU A 21 22.60 6.92 5.14
N GLU A 22 22.13 6.33 4.04
CA GLU A 22 21.23 6.99 3.09
C GLU A 22 19.88 7.38 3.71
N ALA A 23 19.49 6.76 4.82
CA ALA A 23 18.27 7.09 5.54
C ALA A 23 18.42 8.27 6.49
N ASN A 24 19.61 8.82 6.61
CA ASN A 24 19.89 9.96 7.48
C ASN A 24 19.63 11.29 6.77
N THR A 25 18.38 11.47 6.33
CA THR A 25 17.93 12.69 5.66
C THR A 25 16.58 13.10 6.28
N PRO A 26 16.24 14.40 6.24
CA PRO A 26 14.99 14.88 6.87
C PRO A 26 13.72 14.27 6.29
N ASP A 27 13.75 13.91 5.00
CA ASP A 27 12.57 13.37 4.30
C ASP A 27 12.53 11.84 4.26
N ALA A 28 13.50 11.16 4.89
CA ALA A 28 13.50 9.70 4.90
C ALA A 28 12.30 9.14 5.66
N ALA A 29 11.59 8.24 5.01
CA ALA A 29 10.48 7.51 5.60
C ALA A 29 10.97 6.10 5.94
N VAL A 30 11.11 5.82 7.23
CA VAL A 30 11.66 4.54 7.70
C VAL A 30 10.56 3.73 8.38
N VAL A 31 10.32 2.53 7.88
CA VAL A 31 9.44 1.55 8.50
C VAL A 31 10.28 0.42 9.05
N ARG A 32 10.11 0.14 10.33
CA ARG A 32 10.79 -0.97 11.01
C ARG A 32 9.90 -2.19 11.01
N LEU A 33 10.42 -3.32 10.58
CA LEU A 33 9.68 -4.58 10.54
C LEU A 33 10.50 -5.73 11.11
N ASP A 34 9.79 -6.77 11.54
CA ASP A 34 10.42 -8.02 11.93
C ASP A 34 11.03 -8.67 10.68
N PRO A 35 12.31 -9.09 10.73
CA PRO A 35 12.94 -9.73 9.57
C PRO A 35 12.18 -10.92 9.02
N GLY A 36 11.49 -11.68 9.87
CA GLY A 36 10.71 -12.84 9.46
C GLY A 36 9.41 -12.50 8.73
N LEU A 37 8.93 -11.26 8.86
CA LEU A 37 7.66 -10.81 8.26
C LEU A 37 7.86 -9.87 7.08
N ALA A 38 9.04 -9.32 6.92
CA ALA A 38 9.26 -8.20 6.00
C ALA A 38 8.96 -8.55 4.55
N PHE A 39 9.40 -9.70 4.10
CA PHE A 39 9.18 -10.13 2.72
C PHE A 39 9.03 -11.65 2.71
N GLY A 40 7.79 -12.12 2.87
CA GLY A 40 7.49 -13.52 2.63
C GLY A 40 7.91 -13.89 1.21
N SER A 41 8.25 -15.14 0.99
CA SER A 41 8.74 -15.60 -0.31
C SER A 41 7.75 -15.25 -1.43
N GLY A 42 8.23 -14.55 -2.46
CA GLY A 42 7.47 -14.25 -3.65
C GLY A 42 6.57 -13.02 -3.57
N THR A 43 6.41 -12.40 -2.39
CA THR A 43 5.53 -11.23 -2.26
C THR A 43 6.26 -9.91 -2.29
N HIS A 44 7.57 -9.90 -2.15
CA HIS A 44 8.34 -8.67 -2.04
C HIS A 44 8.27 -7.79 -3.29
N GLN A 45 8.19 -8.38 -4.50
CA GLN A 45 8.08 -7.59 -5.73
C GLN A 45 6.76 -6.84 -5.79
N THR A 46 5.66 -7.47 -5.39
CA THR A 46 4.34 -6.83 -5.39
C THR A 46 4.29 -5.69 -4.38
N THR A 47 4.91 -5.89 -3.24
CA THR A 47 5.03 -4.87 -2.18
C THR A 47 5.96 -3.74 -2.64
N ALA A 48 7.10 -4.09 -3.24
CA ALA A 48 8.06 -3.12 -3.76
C ALA A 48 7.43 -2.17 -4.78
N LEU A 49 6.61 -2.71 -5.69
CA LEU A 49 5.89 -1.90 -6.67
C LEU A 49 4.98 -0.86 -6.00
N CYS A 50 4.29 -1.25 -4.94
CA CYS A 50 3.43 -0.34 -4.18
C CYS A 50 4.23 0.69 -3.38
N LEU A 51 5.35 0.28 -2.77
CA LEU A 51 6.21 1.19 -2.01
C LEU A 51 6.79 2.28 -2.93
N ARG A 52 7.23 1.91 -4.13
CA ARG A 52 7.74 2.89 -5.10
C ARG A 52 6.64 3.86 -5.55
N TRP A 53 5.41 3.36 -5.70
CA TRP A 53 4.28 4.20 -6.06
C TRP A 53 3.96 5.23 -4.96
N LEU A 54 3.92 4.77 -3.71
CA LEU A 54 3.72 5.67 -2.56
C LEU A 54 4.83 6.71 -2.47
N ASP A 55 6.08 6.29 -2.66
CA ASP A 55 7.22 7.21 -2.64
C ASP A 55 7.10 8.28 -3.71
N ALA A 56 6.69 7.91 -4.92
CA ALA A 56 6.47 8.84 -6.02
C ALA A 56 5.34 9.83 -5.71
N LEU A 57 4.22 9.35 -5.16
CA LEU A 57 3.12 10.24 -4.74
C LEU A 57 3.59 11.24 -3.69
N ALA A 58 4.37 10.78 -2.71
CA ALA A 58 4.92 11.65 -1.68
C ALA A 58 5.84 12.71 -2.28
N GLY A 59 6.67 12.32 -3.24
CA GLY A 59 7.56 13.24 -3.94
C GLY A 59 6.82 14.33 -4.73
N GLU A 60 5.61 14.03 -5.17
CA GLU A 60 4.75 14.98 -5.88
C GLU A 60 3.85 15.79 -4.93
N GLY A 61 3.96 15.58 -3.62
CA GLY A 61 3.12 16.25 -2.63
C GLY A 61 1.68 15.74 -2.59
N GLN A 62 1.39 14.60 -3.20
CA GLN A 62 0.03 14.09 -3.34
C GLN A 62 -0.40 13.13 -2.23
N LEU A 63 0.48 12.82 -1.32
CA LEU A 63 0.19 11.95 -0.18
C LEU A 63 0.02 12.72 1.12
N GLN A 64 0.57 13.93 1.17
CA GLN A 64 0.58 14.76 2.38
C GLN A 64 -0.82 15.04 2.90
N GLY A 65 -1.08 14.66 4.14
CA GLY A 65 -2.35 14.92 4.81
C GLY A 65 -3.51 14.04 4.36
N CYS A 66 -3.27 13.07 3.49
CA CYS A 66 -4.32 12.19 2.97
C CYS A 66 -4.69 11.08 3.95
N SER A 67 -5.94 10.62 3.87
CA SER A 67 -6.35 9.34 4.43
C SER A 67 -6.08 8.25 3.40
N VAL A 68 -5.50 7.13 3.84
CA VAL A 68 -5.12 6.03 2.96
C VAL A 68 -5.83 4.75 3.39
N LEU A 69 -6.36 4.01 2.43
CA LEU A 69 -6.92 2.68 2.67
C LEU A 69 -5.96 1.64 2.11
N ASP A 70 -5.60 0.67 2.93
CA ASP A 70 -4.81 -0.50 2.55
C ASP A 70 -5.70 -1.74 2.67
N PHE A 71 -6.30 -2.13 1.55
CA PHE A 71 -7.25 -3.24 1.51
C PHE A 71 -6.50 -4.55 1.27
N GLY A 72 -6.54 -5.44 2.26
CA GLY A 72 -5.68 -6.61 2.32
C GLY A 72 -4.35 -6.27 2.97
N CYS A 73 -4.38 -5.61 4.13
CA CYS A 73 -3.22 -4.94 4.71
C CYS A 73 -2.10 -5.88 5.20
N GLY A 74 -2.41 -7.14 5.51
CA GLY A 74 -1.39 -8.11 5.93
C GLY A 74 -0.59 -7.64 7.14
N SER A 75 0.69 -7.39 6.95
CA SER A 75 1.57 -6.89 8.02
C SER A 75 1.42 -5.39 8.29
N GLY A 76 0.74 -4.66 7.40
CA GLY A 76 0.59 -3.23 7.49
C GLY A 76 1.71 -2.42 6.86
N ILE A 77 2.63 -3.06 6.16
CA ILE A 77 3.82 -2.39 5.60
C ILE A 77 3.46 -1.20 4.71
N LEU A 78 2.46 -1.34 3.84
CA LEU A 78 2.09 -0.28 2.90
C LEU A 78 1.41 0.89 3.63
N ALA A 79 0.48 0.59 4.54
CA ALA A 79 -0.17 1.62 5.35
C ALA A 79 0.85 2.39 6.19
N LEU A 80 1.79 1.68 6.81
CA LEU A 80 2.84 2.30 7.61
C LEU A 80 3.76 3.16 6.77
N ALA A 81 4.14 2.69 5.59
CA ALA A 81 4.94 3.49 4.67
C ALA A 81 4.22 4.78 4.27
N ALA A 82 2.92 4.69 3.96
CA ALA A 82 2.11 5.87 3.63
C ALA A 82 2.11 6.88 4.79
N LEU A 83 1.96 6.42 6.03
CA LEU A 83 2.01 7.30 7.20
C LEU A 83 3.38 7.97 7.37
N LYS A 84 4.45 7.21 7.23
CA LYS A 84 5.81 7.76 7.32
C LYS A 84 6.11 8.74 6.19
N LEU A 85 5.44 8.60 5.05
CA LEU A 85 5.59 9.48 3.90
C LEU A 85 4.70 10.74 3.96
N GLY A 86 3.88 10.89 4.99
CA GLY A 86 3.11 12.11 5.20
C GLY A 86 1.60 11.98 5.21
N ALA A 87 1.05 10.78 5.02
CA ALA A 87 -0.39 10.57 5.15
C ALA A 87 -0.84 10.92 6.58
N ALA A 88 -2.05 11.47 6.72
CA ALA A 88 -2.57 11.87 8.01
C ALA A 88 -3.05 10.69 8.84
N ASN A 89 -3.71 9.74 8.18
CA ASN A 89 -4.15 8.50 8.81
C ASN A 89 -4.24 7.38 7.77
N ALA A 90 -4.33 6.16 8.26
CA ALA A 90 -4.47 4.99 7.42
C ALA A 90 -5.47 4.01 8.02
N VAL A 91 -6.19 3.34 7.15
CA VAL A 91 -7.12 2.27 7.51
C VAL A 91 -6.63 0.99 6.84
N GLY A 92 -6.39 -0.04 7.63
CA GLY A 92 -6.06 -1.37 7.14
C GLY A 92 -7.28 -2.28 7.24
N VAL A 93 -7.56 -2.99 6.15
CA VAL A 93 -8.66 -3.95 6.10
C VAL A 93 -8.10 -5.30 5.70
N ASP A 94 -8.48 -6.34 6.42
CA ASP A 94 -8.11 -7.71 6.09
C ASP A 94 -9.17 -8.66 6.66
N TYR A 95 -9.48 -9.71 5.95
CA TYR A 95 -10.43 -10.69 6.47
C TYR A 95 -9.79 -11.67 7.46
N ASP A 96 -8.45 -11.68 7.57
CA ASP A 96 -7.72 -12.48 8.52
C ASP A 96 -7.45 -11.70 9.81
N PRO A 97 -8.06 -12.11 10.95
CA PRO A 97 -7.81 -11.42 12.22
C PRO A 97 -6.34 -11.36 12.63
N GLN A 98 -5.53 -12.34 12.20
CA GLN A 98 -4.10 -12.33 12.50
C GLN A 98 -3.38 -11.21 11.76
N ALA A 99 -3.82 -10.89 10.55
CA ALA A 99 -3.27 -9.75 9.81
C ALA A 99 -3.59 -8.44 10.52
N LEU A 100 -4.79 -8.29 11.07
CA LEU A 100 -5.17 -7.09 11.82
C LEU A 100 -4.30 -6.92 13.07
N LEU A 101 -4.03 -8.01 13.78
CA LEU A 101 -3.14 -7.98 14.95
C LEU A 101 -1.72 -7.59 14.53
N ALA A 102 -1.22 -8.18 13.45
CA ALA A 102 0.12 -7.86 12.95
C ALA A 102 0.25 -6.39 12.55
N THR A 103 -0.75 -5.86 11.85
CA THR A 103 -0.77 -4.44 11.45
C THR A 103 -0.77 -3.54 12.69
N ALA A 104 -1.62 -3.83 13.68
CA ALA A 104 -1.70 -3.03 14.91
C ALA A 104 -0.38 -3.06 15.70
N GLU A 105 0.24 -4.23 15.83
CA GLU A 105 1.53 -4.37 16.51
C GLU A 105 2.64 -3.60 15.79
N ASN A 106 2.69 -3.70 14.47
CA ASN A 106 3.68 -2.98 13.67
C ASN A 106 3.46 -1.47 13.74
N ALA A 107 2.21 -1.02 13.78
CA ALA A 107 1.89 0.40 13.96
C ALA A 107 2.42 0.91 15.30
N GLU A 108 2.18 0.17 16.38
CA GLU A 108 2.68 0.52 17.70
C GLU A 108 4.20 0.58 17.71
N ARG A 109 4.86 -0.41 17.13
CA ARG A 109 6.34 -0.46 17.06
C ARG A 109 6.94 0.68 16.25
N ASN A 110 6.20 1.22 15.29
CA ASN A 110 6.63 2.36 14.47
C ASN A 110 6.09 3.70 14.99
N ALA A 111 5.48 3.73 16.19
CA ALA A 111 4.91 4.92 16.82
C ALA A 111 3.82 5.57 15.94
N MET A 112 3.04 4.75 15.24
CA MET A 112 1.96 5.18 14.35
C MET A 112 0.60 4.67 14.77
N GLU A 113 0.48 4.11 16.00
CA GLU A 113 -0.77 3.52 16.48
C GLU A 113 -1.93 4.52 16.52
N ALA A 114 -1.65 5.79 16.77
CA ALA A 114 -2.69 6.82 16.83
C ALA A 114 -3.32 7.12 15.46
N GLN A 115 -2.57 6.89 14.37
CA GLN A 115 -3.01 7.18 13.02
C GLN A 115 -3.48 5.95 12.25
N MET A 116 -3.37 4.76 12.84
CA MET A 116 -3.71 3.50 12.18
C MET A 116 -4.96 2.89 12.79
N GLN A 117 -5.96 2.56 11.95
CA GLN A 117 -7.12 1.79 12.35
C GLN A 117 -7.22 0.55 11.49
N VAL A 118 -7.68 -0.55 12.09
CA VAL A 118 -7.81 -1.83 11.40
C VAL A 118 -9.22 -2.38 11.57
N TYR A 119 -9.73 -3.00 10.49
CA TYR A 119 -11.09 -3.55 10.48
C TYR A 119 -11.15 -4.83 9.67
N LEU A 120 -12.03 -5.74 10.07
CA LEU A 120 -12.53 -6.76 9.15
C LEU A 120 -13.33 -6.07 8.05
N PRO A 121 -13.48 -6.69 6.86
CA PRO A 121 -14.22 -6.04 5.76
C PRO A 121 -15.64 -5.62 6.13
N GLN A 122 -16.35 -6.44 6.92
CA GLN A 122 -17.72 -6.14 7.33
C GLN A 122 -17.81 -5.00 8.34
N ASP A 123 -16.73 -4.68 9.02
CA ASP A 123 -16.69 -3.65 10.08
C ASP A 123 -16.11 -2.33 9.58
N GLU A 124 -15.56 -2.30 8.39
CA GLU A 124 -14.95 -1.09 7.83
C GLU A 124 -15.99 0.00 7.62
N PRO A 125 -15.77 1.22 8.14
CA PRO A 125 -16.68 2.34 7.88
C PRO A 125 -16.78 2.62 6.37
N VAL A 126 -18.00 2.80 5.87
CA VAL A 126 -18.22 3.11 4.46
C VAL A 126 -17.88 4.57 4.24
N GLN A 127 -16.73 4.83 3.61
CA GLN A 127 -16.26 6.18 3.32
C GLN A 127 -15.33 6.13 2.11
N THR A 128 -14.97 7.29 1.58
CA THR A 128 -14.02 7.41 0.48
C THR A 128 -12.66 7.87 0.99
N TYR A 129 -11.63 7.51 0.24
CA TYR A 129 -10.25 7.84 0.55
C TYR A 129 -9.59 8.47 -0.68
N PRO A 130 -8.72 9.47 -0.50
CA PRO A 130 -7.94 10.01 -1.62
C PRO A 130 -6.94 9.02 -2.21
N VAL A 131 -6.51 8.04 -1.40
CA VAL A 131 -5.52 7.04 -1.83
C VAL A 131 -5.95 5.67 -1.33
N VAL A 132 -6.01 4.71 -2.24
CA VAL A 132 -6.38 3.32 -1.95
C VAL A 132 -5.34 2.39 -2.55
N LEU A 133 -4.90 1.41 -1.75
CA LEU A 133 -4.03 0.34 -2.21
C LEU A 133 -4.71 -1.01 -1.98
N ALA A 134 -4.51 -1.93 -2.91
CA ALA A 134 -4.94 -3.32 -2.74
C ALA A 134 -3.88 -4.24 -3.36
N ASN A 135 -3.11 -4.89 -2.49
CA ASN A 135 -2.10 -5.87 -2.88
C ASN A 135 -2.61 -7.25 -2.56
N ILE A 136 -3.46 -7.77 -3.45
CA ILE A 136 -4.16 -9.05 -3.30
C ILE A 136 -4.17 -9.79 -4.63
N LEU A 137 -4.69 -11.02 -4.65
CA LEU A 137 -4.74 -11.81 -5.88
C LEU A 137 -5.62 -11.16 -6.95
N ALA A 138 -5.25 -11.36 -8.21
CA ALA A 138 -5.98 -10.80 -9.36
C ALA A 138 -7.45 -11.20 -9.36
N THR A 139 -7.79 -12.44 -8.98
CA THR A 139 -9.17 -12.88 -8.89
C THR A 139 -9.97 -12.11 -7.84
N ALA A 140 -9.33 -11.76 -6.72
CA ALA A 140 -9.94 -10.93 -5.70
C ALA A 140 -10.11 -9.49 -6.17
N LEU A 141 -9.13 -8.94 -6.89
CA LEU A 141 -9.23 -7.60 -7.48
C LEU A 141 -10.40 -7.52 -8.45
N ASP A 142 -10.62 -8.55 -9.25
CA ASP A 142 -11.75 -8.62 -10.16
C ASP A 142 -13.08 -8.64 -9.39
N ALA A 143 -13.19 -9.51 -8.40
CA ALA A 143 -14.41 -9.66 -7.61
C ALA A 143 -14.75 -8.40 -6.80
N LEU A 144 -13.74 -7.69 -6.32
CA LEU A 144 -13.88 -6.53 -5.44
C LEU A 144 -13.82 -5.19 -6.20
N ALA A 145 -13.80 -5.20 -7.52
CA ALA A 145 -13.61 -3.99 -8.32
C ALA A 145 -14.61 -2.89 -7.98
N GLU A 146 -15.91 -3.23 -7.90
CA GLU A 146 -16.95 -2.26 -7.57
C GLU A 146 -16.78 -1.71 -6.15
N THR A 147 -16.48 -2.58 -5.19
CA THR A 147 -16.24 -2.17 -3.80
C THR A 147 -15.04 -1.23 -3.69
N LEU A 148 -13.91 -1.60 -4.31
CA LEU A 148 -12.70 -0.79 -4.27
C LEU A 148 -12.92 0.56 -4.96
N ALA A 149 -13.59 0.57 -6.11
CA ALA A 149 -13.89 1.82 -6.82
C ALA A 149 -14.73 2.76 -5.95
N ALA A 150 -15.70 2.21 -5.20
CA ALA A 150 -16.53 3.00 -4.31
C ALA A 150 -15.77 3.59 -3.13
N ARG A 151 -14.60 3.07 -2.79
CA ARG A 151 -13.76 3.57 -1.70
C ARG A 151 -12.85 4.72 -2.14
N VAL A 152 -12.67 4.94 -3.43
CA VAL A 152 -11.77 6.00 -3.92
C VAL A 152 -12.57 7.27 -4.15
N ALA A 153 -12.13 8.37 -3.55
CA ALA A 153 -12.75 9.67 -3.75
C ALA A 153 -12.62 10.11 -5.22
N PRO A 154 -13.59 10.88 -5.75
CA PRO A 154 -13.44 11.45 -7.10
C PRO A 154 -12.10 12.17 -7.24
N GLY A 155 -11.33 11.87 -8.29
CA GLY A 155 -9.98 12.41 -8.47
C GLY A 155 -8.92 11.73 -7.62
N GLY A 156 -9.30 10.80 -6.74
CA GLY A 156 -8.38 10.04 -5.92
C GLY A 156 -7.61 8.99 -6.72
N ARG A 157 -6.68 8.33 -6.06
CA ARG A 157 -5.73 7.41 -6.68
C ARG A 157 -5.88 6.00 -6.14
N ILE A 158 -5.72 5.01 -7.02
CA ILE A 158 -5.71 3.61 -6.65
C ILE A 158 -4.45 2.94 -7.18
N ALA A 159 -3.91 2.00 -6.40
CA ALA A 159 -2.88 1.07 -6.87
C ALA A 159 -3.30 -0.35 -6.57
N LEU A 160 -3.23 -1.20 -7.58
CA LEU A 160 -3.55 -2.62 -7.52
C LEU A 160 -2.27 -3.40 -7.78
N SER A 161 -1.95 -4.35 -6.92
CA SER A 161 -0.76 -5.19 -7.06
C SER A 161 -1.08 -6.63 -6.66
N GLY A 162 -0.13 -7.54 -6.83
CA GLY A 162 -0.39 -8.97 -6.68
C GLY A 162 -0.86 -9.60 -7.98
N ILE A 163 -0.59 -8.94 -9.09
CA ILE A 163 -1.05 -9.30 -10.45
C ILE A 163 0.12 -9.90 -11.19
N MET A 164 -0.06 -11.07 -11.78
CA MET A 164 0.94 -11.67 -12.65
C MET A 164 0.81 -11.14 -14.07
N GLN A 165 1.95 -11.01 -14.74
CA GLN A 165 1.97 -10.63 -16.15
C GLN A 165 1.07 -11.56 -16.96
N GLY A 166 0.18 -10.98 -17.74
CA GLY A 166 -0.86 -11.69 -18.46
C GLY A 166 -2.26 -11.48 -17.88
N GLN A 167 -2.36 -11.12 -16.59
CA GLN A 167 -3.64 -10.85 -15.94
C GLN A 167 -4.04 -9.37 -15.98
N GLU A 168 -3.12 -8.49 -16.34
CA GLU A 168 -3.34 -7.04 -16.22
C GLU A 168 -4.38 -6.49 -17.19
N GLN A 169 -4.46 -7.01 -18.42
CA GLN A 169 -5.37 -6.45 -19.42
C GLN A 169 -6.84 -6.60 -19.02
N ASP A 170 -7.22 -7.76 -18.52
CA ASP A 170 -8.57 -7.99 -18.05
C ASP A 170 -8.93 -7.07 -16.88
N LEU A 171 -7.97 -6.86 -15.97
CA LEU A 171 -8.18 -5.96 -14.83
C LEU A 171 -8.27 -4.49 -15.27
N VAL A 172 -7.46 -4.06 -16.22
CA VAL A 172 -7.57 -2.71 -16.78
C VAL A 172 -8.97 -2.51 -17.36
N GLN A 173 -9.48 -3.46 -18.14
CA GLN A 173 -10.84 -3.38 -18.68
C GLN A 173 -11.89 -3.34 -17.57
N ARG A 174 -11.69 -4.16 -16.54
CA ARG A 174 -12.64 -4.25 -15.40
C ARG A 174 -12.75 -2.92 -14.64
N TYR A 175 -11.62 -2.20 -14.50
CA TYR A 175 -11.58 -0.95 -13.73
C TYR A 175 -11.83 0.30 -14.57
N THR A 176 -11.76 0.22 -15.90
CA THR A 176 -11.96 1.36 -16.80
C THR A 176 -13.26 2.14 -16.57
N PRO A 177 -14.42 1.50 -16.21
CA PRO A 177 -15.62 2.28 -15.95
C PRO A 177 -15.47 3.34 -14.87
N TRP A 178 -14.59 3.11 -13.88
CA TRP A 178 -14.43 4.02 -12.75
C TRP A 178 -13.13 4.80 -12.75
N PHE A 179 -12.14 4.37 -13.53
CA PHE A 179 -10.78 4.95 -13.48
C PHE A 179 -10.32 5.38 -14.86
N GLU A 180 -9.54 6.46 -14.86
CA GLU A 180 -8.84 6.96 -16.03
C GLU A 180 -7.34 6.98 -15.76
N HIS A 181 -6.54 7.20 -16.81
CA HIS A 181 -5.07 7.21 -16.71
C HIS A 181 -4.52 5.92 -16.10
N LEU A 182 -5.14 4.80 -16.44
CA LEU A 182 -4.69 3.49 -15.97
C LEU A 182 -3.32 3.18 -16.56
N HIS A 183 -2.36 2.90 -15.67
CA HIS A 183 -0.96 2.66 -16.02
C HIS A 183 -0.50 1.35 -15.40
N CYS A 184 0.28 0.58 -16.16
CA CYS A 184 0.88 -0.67 -15.69
C CYS A 184 2.38 -0.50 -15.52
N GLU A 185 2.89 -0.90 -14.36
CA GLU A 185 4.31 -0.95 -14.06
C GLU A 185 4.70 -2.38 -13.77
N TYR A 186 5.86 -2.81 -14.26
CA TYR A 186 6.28 -4.21 -14.21
C TYR A 186 7.55 -4.38 -13.38
N ASP A 187 7.60 -5.48 -12.64
CA ASP A 187 8.80 -5.95 -11.95
C ASP A 187 8.83 -7.48 -12.11
N ALA A 188 9.72 -7.98 -12.99
CA ALA A 188 9.77 -9.37 -13.39
C ALA A 188 8.38 -9.83 -13.89
N GLU A 189 7.84 -10.91 -13.34
CA GLU A 189 6.52 -11.41 -13.72
C GLU A 189 5.35 -10.66 -13.05
N TRP A 190 5.61 -9.66 -12.23
CA TRP A 190 4.59 -8.96 -11.47
C TRP A 190 4.23 -7.61 -12.05
N VAL A 191 2.97 -7.21 -11.88
CA VAL A 191 2.42 -5.97 -12.44
C VAL A 191 1.68 -5.19 -11.37
N ARG A 192 1.89 -3.88 -11.34
CA ARG A 192 1.06 -2.92 -10.60
C ARG A 192 0.21 -2.15 -11.60
N ILE A 193 -1.07 -2.02 -11.33
CA ILE A 193 -1.97 -1.13 -12.08
C ILE A 193 -2.30 0.04 -11.18
N ASP A 194 -2.11 1.26 -11.67
CA ASP A 194 -2.54 2.44 -10.93
C ASP A 194 -3.38 3.34 -11.82
N GLY A 195 -4.21 4.18 -11.19
CA GLY A 195 -5.12 5.04 -11.94
C GLY A 195 -5.76 6.11 -11.08
N VAL A 196 -6.55 6.95 -11.73
CA VAL A 196 -7.24 8.09 -11.14
C VAL A 196 -8.75 7.86 -11.22
N ARG A 197 -9.45 8.04 -10.10
CA ARG A 197 -10.91 7.87 -10.04
C ARG A 197 -11.58 8.98 -10.85
N ARG A 198 -12.47 8.61 -11.75
CA ARG A 198 -13.24 9.57 -12.53
C ARG A 198 -14.13 10.42 -11.62
N HIS A 199 -14.36 11.64 -12.04
CA HIS A 199 -15.27 12.54 -11.35
C HIS A 199 -16.74 12.21 -11.56
#